data_5a640380445508d91483a056848f3b97
#
_entry.id   5a640380445508d91483a056848f3b97
#
_cell.length_a   1.000
_cell.length_b   1.000
_cell.length_c   1.000
_cell.angle_alpha   90.00
_cell.angle_beta   90.00
_cell.angle_gamma   90.00
#
_symmetry.space_group_name_H-M   'P 1'
#
loop_
_entity.id
_entity.type
_entity.pdbx_description
1 polymer ?
#
loop_
_entity_poly.entity_id
_entity_poly.type
_entity_poly.pdbx_seq_one_letter_code
_entity_poly.pdbx_strand_id
1 'polypeptide(L)'
;MAELIFITPQEMTQTTIIGGNVDTDKYTMCILNTQIRIIRPLLGTELYNKMITDLTPAEFLVQDGNEQNINDGNGLIIATLHTANLVEPYRTLYFDYIKPITKYEACSDFVAISPYTLNNGGLFKNSPENAQIVEKKEVDALSERYSSIAQTYINDFDRWIELNKDNIPEYNFLQDGIKPTDTDVNNGWYFSDEI
;
A
#
# COMPACT_ATOMS: atom_id res chain seq x y z
N MET A 1 11.35 -11.74 -9.17
CA MET A 1 10.86 -12.08 -7.82
C MET A 1 9.40 -11.69 -7.80
N ALA A 2 8.51 -12.64 -7.50
CA ALA A 2 7.09 -12.36 -7.43
C ALA A 2 6.82 -11.43 -6.24
N GLU A 3 6.05 -10.38 -6.44
CA GLU A 3 5.65 -9.49 -5.36
C GLU A 3 4.21 -9.80 -4.99
N LEU A 4 3.98 -10.11 -3.72
CA LEU A 4 2.65 -10.30 -3.17
C LEU A 4 2.00 -8.93 -2.98
N ILE A 5 0.75 -8.77 -3.41
CA ILE A 5 -0.04 -7.57 -3.13
C ILE A 5 -1.02 -7.83 -1.98
N PHE A 6 -1.09 -6.89 -1.01
CA PHE A 6 -1.96 -7.03 0.18
C PHE A 6 -3.44 -6.84 -0.10
N ILE A 7 -3.79 -6.27 -1.22
CA ILE A 7 -5.18 -6.10 -1.68
C ILE A 7 -5.22 -6.26 -3.20
N THR A 8 -6.26 -6.90 -3.71
CA THR A 8 -6.42 -7.07 -5.15
C THR A 8 -7.07 -5.84 -5.79
N PRO A 9 -6.77 -5.52 -7.07
CA PRO A 9 -7.46 -4.46 -7.81
C PRO A 9 -8.99 -4.66 -7.83
N GLN A 10 -9.45 -5.90 -7.93
CA GLN A 10 -10.87 -6.23 -7.91
C GLN A 10 -11.52 -5.84 -6.57
N GLU A 11 -10.85 -6.10 -5.46
CA GLU A 11 -11.35 -5.72 -4.15
C GLU A 11 -11.40 -4.21 -3.96
N MET A 12 -10.43 -3.47 -4.51
CA MET A 12 -10.47 -2.01 -4.55
C MET A 12 -11.69 -1.48 -5.30
N THR A 13 -11.99 -2.01 -6.49
CA THR A 13 -13.14 -1.58 -7.29
C THR A 13 -14.49 -1.88 -6.61
N GLN A 14 -14.58 -2.96 -5.86
CA GLN A 14 -15.81 -3.34 -5.13
C GLN A 14 -16.07 -2.49 -3.89
N THR A 15 -15.03 -1.92 -3.29
CA THR A 15 -15.11 -1.28 -1.97
C THR A 15 -14.84 0.23 -1.99
N THR A 16 -14.65 0.81 -3.18
CA THR A 16 -14.41 2.24 -3.38
C THR A 16 -15.35 2.81 -4.44
N ILE A 17 -15.36 4.13 -4.61
CA ILE A 17 -16.13 4.80 -5.69
C ILE A 17 -15.52 4.58 -7.07
N ILE A 18 -14.37 3.93 -7.14
CA ILE A 18 -13.67 3.72 -8.39
C ILE A 18 -14.36 2.57 -9.13
N GLY A 19 -14.90 2.88 -10.30
CA GLY A 19 -15.71 1.92 -11.09
C GLY A 19 -14.91 0.75 -11.66
N GLY A 20 -15.60 -0.37 -11.94
CA GLY A 20 -14.98 -1.61 -12.42
C GLY A 20 -14.40 -1.58 -13.84
N ASN A 21 -14.56 -0.51 -14.59
CA ASN A 21 -14.02 -0.37 -15.95
C ASN A 21 -12.77 0.51 -15.97
N VAL A 22 -11.82 0.18 -15.08
CA VAL A 22 -10.57 0.92 -14.92
C VAL A 22 -9.39 0.00 -15.18
N ASP A 23 -8.31 0.59 -15.65
CA ASP A 23 -7.05 -0.09 -15.93
C ASP A 23 -6.47 -0.73 -14.63
N THR A 24 -6.58 -2.06 -14.54
CA THR A 24 -6.13 -2.84 -13.39
C THR A 24 -4.61 -2.77 -13.19
N ASP A 25 -3.85 -2.55 -14.27
CA ASP A 25 -2.38 -2.48 -14.18
C ASP A 25 -1.94 -1.24 -13.42
N LYS A 26 -2.63 -0.10 -13.66
CA LYS A 26 -2.37 1.14 -12.89
C LYS A 26 -2.70 0.97 -11.42
N TYR A 27 -3.76 0.23 -11.09
CA TYR A 27 -4.09 -0.08 -9.70
C TYR A 27 -3.04 -0.91 -9.03
N THR A 28 -2.62 -1.98 -9.69
CA THR A 28 -1.58 -2.87 -9.16
C THR A 28 -0.30 -2.09 -8.86
N MET A 29 0.08 -1.18 -9.77
CA MET A 29 1.24 -0.31 -9.56
C MET A 29 1.06 0.61 -8.34
N CYS A 30 -0.12 1.21 -8.15
CA CYS A 30 -0.40 2.05 -6.97
C CYS A 30 -0.36 1.24 -5.67
N ILE A 31 -0.90 0.00 -5.68
CA ILE A 31 -0.87 -0.90 -4.53
C ILE A 31 0.59 -1.24 -4.15
N LEU A 32 1.40 -1.65 -5.12
CA LEU A 32 2.82 -1.97 -4.88
C LEU A 32 3.61 -0.77 -4.37
N ASN A 33 3.40 0.41 -4.97
CA ASN A 33 4.04 1.64 -4.51
C ASN A 33 3.66 1.96 -3.06
N THR A 34 2.39 1.81 -2.70
CA THR A 34 1.91 2.00 -1.32
C THR A 34 2.54 1.00 -0.36
N GLN A 35 2.65 -0.27 -0.75
CA GLN A 35 3.29 -1.30 0.09
C GLN A 35 4.75 -0.96 0.38
N ILE A 36 5.50 -0.52 -0.63
CA ILE A 36 6.92 -0.19 -0.47
C ILE A 36 7.10 1.12 0.30
N ARG A 37 6.29 2.14 -0.02
CA ARG A 37 6.45 3.50 0.49
C ARG A 37 5.88 3.69 1.89
N ILE A 38 4.76 3.03 2.19
CA ILE A 38 4.01 3.24 3.44
C ILE A 38 4.03 2.00 4.33
N ILE A 39 3.58 0.84 3.81
CA ILE A 39 3.37 -0.34 4.65
C ILE A 39 4.69 -0.92 5.15
N ARG A 40 5.67 -1.07 4.28
CA ARG A 40 6.97 -1.64 4.66
C ARG A 40 7.69 -0.81 5.72
N PRO A 41 7.82 0.53 5.61
CA PRO A 41 8.38 1.35 6.69
C PRO A 41 7.53 1.33 7.96
N LEU A 42 6.19 1.28 7.85
CA LEU A 42 5.28 1.26 8.99
C LEU A 42 5.43 -0.01 9.83
N LEU A 43 5.58 -1.16 9.19
CA LEU A 43 5.72 -2.45 9.86
C LEU A 43 7.16 -2.78 10.28
N GLY A 44 8.14 -2.18 9.63
CA GLY A 44 9.52 -2.62 9.68
C GLY A 44 9.77 -3.88 8.83
N THR A 45 11.03 -4.16 8.55
CA THR A 45 11.41 -5.21 7.59
C THR A 45 11.01 -6.61 8.06
N GLU A 46 11.19 -6.92 9.34
CA GLU A 46 10.92 -8.27 9.87
C GLU A 46 9.42 -8.59 9.84
N LEU A 47 8.59 -7.70 10.39
CA LEU A 47 7.15 -7.89 10.41
C LEU A 47 6.55 -7.88 9.00
N TYR A 48 7.03 -6.99 8.12
CA TYR A 48 6.62 -6.97 6.73
C TYR A 48 6.91 -8.31 6.02
N ASN A 49 8.13 -8.85 6.17
CA ASN A 49 8.50 -10.12 5.57
C ASN A 49 7.69 -11.29 6.15
N LYS A 50 7.41 -11.28 7.46
CA LYS A 50 6.52 -12.27 8.06
C LYS A 50 5.13 -12.22 7.45
N MET A 51 4.53 -11.03 7.32
CA MET A 51 3.21 -10.88 6.70
C MET A 51 3.21 -11.37 5.24
N ILE A 52 4.25 -11.08 4.46
CA ILE A 52 4.40 -11.61 3.10
C ILE A 52 4.45 -13.15 3.13
N THR A 53 5.22 -13.74 4.03
CA THR A 53 5.37 -15.20 4.14
C THR A 53 4.05 -15.87 4.53
N ASP A 54 3.37 -15.35 5.55
CA ASP A 54 2.14 -15.93 6.07
C ASP A 54 0.96 -15.81 5.07
N LEU A 55 0.96 -14.75 4.26
CA LEU A 55 -0.05 -14.51 3.22
C LEU A 55 0.26 -15.21 1.90
N THR A 56 1.49 -15.71 1.71
CA THR A 56 1.87 -16.42 0.49
C THR A 56 1.31 -17.86 0.56
N PRO A 57 0.55 -18.32 -0.45
CA PRO A 57 0.09 -19.70 -0.52
C PRO A 57 1.24 -20.69 -0.53
N ALA A 58 1.08 -21.84 0.15
CA ALA A 58 2.12 -22.86 0.27
C ALA A 58 2.62 -23.38 -1.09
N GLU A 59 1.77 -23.42 -2.10
CA GLU A 59 2.09 -23.80 -3.48
C GLU A 59 3.12 -22.88 -4.15
N PHE A 60 3.28 -21.65 -3.67
CA PHE A 60 4.30 -20.71 -4.16
C PHE A 60 5.60 -20.74 -3.34
N LEU A 61 5.59 -21.41 -2.19
CA LEU A 61 6.76 -21.57 -1.33
C LEU A 61 7.62 -22.78 -1.74
N VAL A 62 7.11 -23.68 -2.57
CA VAL A 62 7.86 -24.82 -3.08
C VAL A 62 8.75 -24.36 -4.22
N GLN A 63 9.98 -24.02 -3.89
CA GLN A 63 11.05 -23.76 -4.82
C GLN A 63 11.59 -25.08 -5.38
N ASP A 64 10.99 -25.58 -6.43
CA ASP A 64 11.69 -26.42 -7.38
C ASP A 64 11.61 -25.74 -8.73
N GLY A 65 12.58 -24.90 -9.06
CA GLY A 65 13.02 -24.46 -10.38
C GLY A 65 12.02 -24.19 -11.53
N ASN A 66 10.76 -24.49 -11.34
CA ASN A 66 9.64 -24.18 -12.19
C ASN A 66 8.71 -23.22 -11.46
N GLU A 67 9.02 -21.94 -11.57
CA GLU A 67 8.06 -20.87 -11.27
C GLU A 67 6.82 -21.09 -12.14
N GLN A 68 5.80 -21.74 -11.62
CA GLN A 68 4.47 -21.63 -12.20
C GLN A 68 3.98 -20.21 -11.87
N ASN A 69 4.41 -19.29 -12.71
CA ASN A 69 3.90 -17.94 -12.71
C ASN A 69 2.41 -17.98 -12.97
N ILE A 70 1.61 -17.66 -11.97
CA ILE A 70 0.28 -17.11 -12.21
C ILE A 70 0.54 -15.69 -12.72
N ASN A 71 0.81 -15.62 -13.99
CA ASN A 71 1.21 -14.41 -14.68
C ASN A 71 -0.07 -13.79 -15.22
N ASP A 72 -0.35 -12.54 -14.87
CA ASP A 72 -1.39 -11.72 -15.51
C ASP A 72 -1.02 -11.33 -16.96
N GLY A 73 0.02 -11.91 -17.52
CA GLY A 73 0.59 -11.58 -18.82
C GLY A 73 1.69 -10.50 -18.77
N ASN A 74 1.84 -9.79 -17.65
CA ASN A 74 2.77 -8.67 -17.49
C ASN A 74 3.93 -8.96 -16.52
N GLY A 75 4.04 -10.17 -16.01
CA GLY A 75 5.12 -10.56 -15.09
C GLY A 75 4.86 -10.17 -13.62
N LEU A 76 3.72 -9.58 -13.31
CA LEU A 76 3.28 -9.35 -11.94
C LEU A 76 2.51 -10.56 -11.42
N ILE A 77 2.91 -11.11 -10.30
CA ILE A 77 2.18 -12.18 -9.64
C ILE A 77 1.15 -11.55 -8.72
N ILE A 78 -0.12 -11.65 -9.11
CA ILE A 78 -1.25 -11.39 -8.24
C ILE A 78 -1.49 -12.69 -7.48
N ALA A 79 -0.83 -12.85 -6.32
CA ALA A 79 -1.07 -14.01 -5.49
C ALA A 79 -2.46 -13.91 -4.85
N THR A 80 -3.25 -14.97 -4.93
CA THR A 80 -4.43 -15.12 -4.08
C THR A 80 -3.96 -15.21 -2.64
N LEU A 81 -4.32 -14.21 -1.83
CA LEU A 81 -3.88 -14.12 -0.45
C LEU A 81 -4.42 -15.29 0.38
N HIS A 82 -3.55 -15.97 1.10
CA HIS A 82 -3.91 -17.09 1.96
C HIS A 82 -4.18 -16.62 3.40
N THR A 83 -5.24 -15.84 3.57
CA THR A 83 -5.61 -15.25 4.87
C THR A 83 -6.01 -16.27 5.93
N ALA A 84 -6.28 -17.53 5.54
CA ALA A 84 -6.61 -18.61 6.46
C ALA A 84 -5.46 -18.98 7.42
N ASN A 85 -4.21 -18.68 7.04
CA ASN A 85 -3.04 -18.95 7.87
C ASN A 85 -2.80 -17.87 8.94
N LEU A 86 -3.47 -16.72 8.82
CA LEU A 86 -3.29 -15.65 9.79
C LEU A 86 -4.00 -15.99 11.11
N VAL A 87 -3.21 -16.02 12.19
CA VAL A 87 -3.67 -16.12 13.57
C VAL A 87 -3.57 -14.76 14.27
N GLU A 88 -4.26 -14.59 15.40
CA GLU A 88 -4.11 -13.37 16.19
C GLU A 88 -2.68 -13.28 16.80
N PRO A 89 -2.09 -12.08 16.86
CA PRO A 89 -2.64 -10.76 16.52
C PRO A 89 -2.47 -10.35 15.02
N TYR A 90 -1.80 -11.16 14.20
CA TYR A 90 -1.49 -10.84 12.80
C TYR A 90 -2.75 -10.75 11.92
N ARG A 91 -3.81 -11.48 12.29
CA ARG A 91 -5.09 -11.40 11.60
C ARG A 91 -5.72 -10.02 11.76
N THR A 92 -5.80 -9.52 12.99
CA THR A 92 -6.26 -8.15 13.30
C THR A 92 -5.37 -7.13 12.59
N LEU A 93 -4.04 -7.28 12.69
CA LEU A 93 -3.09 -6.41 11.99
C LEU A 93 -3.39 -6.30 10.49
N TYR A 94 -3.65 -7.42 9.84
CA TYR A 94 -3.91 -7.43 8.40
C TYR A 94 -5.26 -6.80 8.03
N PHE A 95 -6.35 -7.27 8.64
CA PHE A 95 -7.69 -6.86 8.23
C PHE A 95 -8.05 -5.44 8.67
N ASP A 96 -7.63 -5.04 9.85
CA ASP A 96 -8.06 -3.77 10.46
C ASP A 96 -7.11 -2.62 10.14
N TYR A 97 -5.84 -2.92 9.77
CA TYR A 97 -4.83 -1.87 9.53
C TYR A 97 -4.16 -1.99 8.16
N ILE A 98 -3.43 -3.05 7.85
CA ILE A 98 -2.65 -3.14 6.61
C ILE A 98 -3.55 -2.97 5.38
N LYS A 99 -4.64 -3.70 5.33
CA LYS A 99 -5.56 -3.72 4.20
C LYS A 99 -6.24 -2.36 3.97
N PRO A 100 -6.87 -1.70 4.97
CA PRO A 100 -7.46 -0.39 4.78
C PRO A 100 -6.43 0.70 4.48
N ILE A 101 -5.25 0.71 5.13
CA ILE A 101 -4.19 1.67 4.82
C ILE A 101 -3.76 1.52 3.35
N THR A 102 -3.45 0.29 2.92
CA THR A 102 -3.06 0.01 1.53
C THR A 102 -4.14 0.45 0.55
N LYS A 103 -5.41 0.14 0.86
CA LYS A 103 -6.54 0.49 0.01
C LYS A 103 -6.66 2.00 -0.19
N TYR A 104 -6.74 2.75 0.89
CA TYR A 104 -7.04 4.18 0.79
C TYR A 104 -5.86 4.98 0.26
N GLU A 105 -4.63 4.61 0.59
CA GLU A 105 -3.45 5.30 0.05
C GLU A 105 -3.25 4.97 -1.44
N ALA A 106 -3.44 3.71 -1.86
CA ALA A 106 -3.40 3.36 -3.28
C ALA A 106 -4.53 4.03 -4.09
N CYS A 107 -5.72 4.26 -3.48
CA CYS A 107 -6.77 5.07 -4.09
C CYS A 107 -6.37 6.53 -4.25
N SER A 108 -5.71 7.11 -3.25
CA SER A 108 -5.18 8.47 -3.32
C SER A 108 -4.21 8.63 -4.50
N ASP A 109 -3.22 7.74 -4.58
CA ASP A 109 -2.26 7.72 -5.68
C ASP A 109 -2.96 7.50 -7.03
N PHE A 110 -3.90 6.54 -7.10
CA PHE A 110 -4.61 6.24 -8.34
C PHE A 110 -5.42 7.41 -8.86
N VAL A 111 -6.17 8.10 -7.99
CA VAL A 111 -6.97 9.28 -8.37
C VAL A 111 -6.07 10.36 -8.95
N ALA A 112 -4.89 10.56 -8.37
CA ALA A 112 -3.94 11.58 -8.83
C ALA A 112 -3.35 11.28 -10.21
N ILE A 113 -3.10 9.98 -10.54
CA ILE A 113 -2.45 9.58 -11.80
C ILE A 113 -3.42 9.15 -12.90
N SER A 114 -4.63 8.70 -12.55
CA SER A 114 -5.60 8.13 -13.50
C SER A 114 -5.96 9.05 -14.68
N PRO A 115 -6.02 10.40 -14.51
CA PRO A 115 -6.30 11.31 -15.61
C PRO A 115 -5.20 11.36 -16.68
N TYR A 116 -4.03 10.79 -16.40
CA TYR A 116 -2.86 10.92 -17.27
C TYR A 116 -2.48 9.61 -17.94
N THR A 117 -2.02 9.69 -19.19
CA THR A 117 -1.44 8.58 -19.95
C THR A 117 -0.12 9.03 -20.56
N LEU A 118 0.95 8.23 -20.35
CA LEU A 118 2.26 8.45 -20.94
C LEU A 118 2.39 7.59 -22.20
N ASN A 119 2.61 8.23 -23.34
CA ASN A 119 2.88 7.59 -24.63
C ASN A 119 4.21 8.10 -25.20
N ASN A 120 4.70 7.50 -26.28
CA ASN A 120 5.97 7.88 -26.93
C ASN A 120 6.03 9.38 -27.35
N GLY A 121 4.89 10.05 -27.45
CA GLY A 121 4.79 11.49 -27.76
C GLY A 121 4.72 12.41 -26.55
N GLY A 122 4.74 11.88 -25.32
CA GLY A 122 4.68 12.67 -24.08
C GLY A 122 3.52 12.28 -23.15
N LEU A 123 3.26 13.14 -22.17
CA LEU A 123 2.19 12.97 -21.19
C LEU A 123 0.88 13.59 -21.73
N PHE A 124 -0.17 12.78 -21.82
CA PHE A 124 -1.48 13.20 -22.30
C PHE A 124 -2.52 13.11 -21.19
N LYS A 125 -3.47 14.04 -21.19
CA LYS A 125 -4.64 13.98 -20.33
C LYS A 125 -5.75 13.22 -21.07
N ASN A 126 -6.27 12.16 -20.45
CA ASN A 126 -7.41 11.43 -20.99
C ASN A 126 -8.67 12.28 -20.86
N SER A 127 -9.36 12.52 -21.99
CA SER A 127 -10.63 13.23 -22.02
C SER A 127 -11.60 12.44 -22.91
N PRO A 128 -12.57 11.71 -22.35
CA PRO A 128 -13.64 11.09 -23.14
C PRO A 128 -14.46 12.17 -23.85
N GLU A 129 -14.88 11.91 -25.09
CA GLU A 129 -15.58 12.89 -25.95
C GLU A 129 -16.85 13.49 -25.34
N ASN A 130 -17.47 12.83 -24.34
CA ASN A 130 -18.75 13.23 -23.75
C ASN A 130 -18.68 13.43 -22.20
N ALA A 131 -17.51 13.53 -21.61
CA ALA A 131 -17.36 13.74 -20.16
C ALA A 131 -16.84 15.14 -19.86
N GLN A 132 -17.40 15.78 -18.82
CA GLN A 132 -16.81 16.99 -18.28
C GLN A 132 -15.47 16.66 -17.61
N ILE A 133 -14.45 17.43 -17.95
CA ILE A 133 -13.14 17.28 -17.36
C ILE A 133 -13.21 17.83 -15.93
N VAL A 134 -12.98 16.96 -14.97
CA VAL A 134 -12.84 17.34 -13.55
C VAL A 134 -11.67 18.30 -13.39
N GLU A 135 -11.86 19.39 -12.67
CA GLU A 135 -10.80 20.34 -12.40
C GLU A 135 -9.72 19.70 -11.52
N LYS A 136 -8.46 20.16 -11.70
CA LYS A 136 -7.34 19.66 -10.90
C LYS A 136 -7.60 19.75 -9.39
N LYS A 137 -8.23 20.85 -8.95
CA LYS A 137 -8.56 21.05 -7.52
C LYS A 137 -9.49 19.98 -6.97
N GLU A 138 -10.44 19.48 -7.76
CA GLU A 138 -11.36 18.43 -7.35
C GLU A 138 -10.66 17.08 -7.27
N VAL A 139 -9.74 16.80 -8.22
CA VAL A 139 -8.88 15.61 -8.20
C VAL A 139 -7.98 15.64 -6.97
N ASP A 140 -7.31 16.77 -6.71
CA ASP A 140 -6.44 16.95 -5.55
C ASP A 140 -7.23 16.78 -4.24
N ALA A 141 -8.41 17.39 -4.13
CA ALA A 141 -9.27 17.27 -2.94
C ALA A 141 -9.75 15.83 -2.69
N LEU A 142 -10.04 15.07 -3.76
CA LEU A 142 -10.43 13.66 -3.62
C LEU A 142 -9.25 12.79 -3.21
N SER A 143 -8.07 13.02 -3.79
CA SER A 143 -6.83 12.36 -3.41
C SER A 143 -6.48 12.63 -1.95
N GLU A 144 -6.48 13.89 -1.51
CA GLU A 144 -6.25 14.28 -0.11
C GLU A 144 -7.26 13.63 0.85
N ARG A 145 -8.53 13.52 0.46
CA ARG A 145 -9.55 12.84 1.26
C ARG A 145 -9.20 11.37 1.48
N TYR A 146 -8.76 10.65 0.45
CA TYR A 146 -8.36 9.25 0.59
C TYR A 146 -7.11 9.11 1.46
N SER A 147 -6.09 9.94 1.26
CA SER A 147 -4.88 9.95 2.09
C SER A 147 -5.20 10.28 3.55
N SER A 148 -6.11 11.23 3.82
CA SER A 148 -6.57 11.53 5.19
C SER A 148 -7.26 10.34 5.87
N ILE A 149 -8.02 9.53 5.12
CA ILE A 149 -8.61 8.31 5.65
C ILE A 149 -7.51 7.29 5.97
N ALA A 150 -6.54 7.10 5.07
CA ALA A 150 -5.40 6.22 5.30
C ALA A 150 -4.61 6.65 6.55
N GLN A 151 -4.37 7.95 6.72
CA GLN A 151 -3.69 8.50 7.90
C GLN A 151 -4.43 8.22 9.20
N THR A 152 -5.76 8.20 9.19
CA THR A 152 -6.55 7.80 10.37
C THR A 152 -6.24 6.36 10.77
N TYR A 153 -6.20 5.43 9.80
CA TYR A 153 -5.83 4.03 10.07
C TYR A 153 -4.38 3.88 10.52
N ILE A 154 -3.46 4.69 9.99
CA ILE A 154 -2.05 4.71 10.45
C ILE A 154 -1.99 5.14 11.93
N ASN A 155 -2.68 6.21 12.30
CA ASN A 155 -2.72 6.68 13.69
C ASN A 155 -3.36 5.65 14.64
N ASP A 156 -4.37 4.92 14.17
CA ASP A 156 -5.00 3.86 14.95
C ASP A 156 -4.10 2.62 15.05
N PHE A 157 -3.36 2.29 13.98
CA PHE A 157 -2.32 1.27 14.01
C PHE A 157 -1.23 1.59 15.05
N ASP A 158 -0.74 2.82 15.08
CA ASP A 158 0.29 3.23 16.05
C ASP A 158 -0.16 3.02 17.50
N ARG A 159 -1.41 3.33 17.81
CA ARG A 159 -1.98 3.07 19.14
C ARG A 159 -2.13 1.58 19.41
N TRP A 160 -2.59 0.84 18.43
CA TRP A 160 -2.80 -0.60 18.57
C TRP A 160 -1.49 -1.35 18.73
N ILE A 161 -0.46 -1.01 17.95
CA ILE A 161 0.83 -1.70 18.00
C ILE A 161 1.53 -1.46 19.34
N GLU A 162 1.44 -0.27 19.95
CA GLU A 162 1.98 0.01 21.27
C GLU A 162 1.38 -0.90 22.35
N LEU A 163 0.12 -1.28 22.22
CA LEU A 163 -0.57 -2.19 23.14
C LEU A 163 -0.27 -3.67 22.87
N ASN A 164 0.15 -4.01 21.66
CA ASN A 164 0.31 -5.40 21.22
C ASN A 164 1.76 -5.79 20.89
N LYS A 165 2.72 -4.89 21.00
CA LYS A 165 4.13 -5.12 20.63
C LYS A 165 4.75 -6.33 21.31
N ASP A 166 4.36 -6.63 22.54
CA ASP A 166 4.87 -7.78 23.29
C ASP A 166 4.39 -9.12 22.70
N ASN A 167 3.30 -9.11 21.91
CA ASN A 167 2.74 -10.26 21.21
C ASN A 167 3.19 -10.34 19.75
N ILE A 168 3.97 -9.35 19.27
CA ILE A 168 4.45 -9.25 17.89
C ILE A 168 5.97 -9.03 17.94
N PRO A 169 6.76 -10.09 18.19
CA PRO A 169 8.21 -9.97 18.37
C PRO A 169 8.95 -9.48 17.13
N GLU A 170 8.35 -9.64 15.95
CA GLU A 170 8.90 -9.15 14.67
C GLU A 170 8.75 -7.62 14.52
N TYR A 171 7.92 -6.97 15.33
CA TYR A 171 7.83 -5.52 15.35
C TYR A 171 8.97 -4.91 16.16
N ASN A 172 10.12 -4.77 15.52
CA ASN A 172 11.31 -4.21 16.14
C ASN A 172 11.61 -2.81 15.60
N PHE A 173 10.92 -1.86 16.21
CA PHE A 173 11.03 -0.46 15.81
C PHE A 173 12.46 0.12 15.91
N LEU A 174 13.27 -0.38 16.84
CA LEU A 174 14.62 0.14 17.08
C LEU A 174 15.65 -0.28 16.03
N GLN A 175 15.40 -1.34 15.26
CA GLN A 175 16.33 -1.80 14.21
C GLN A 175 16.23 -1.04 12.91
N ASP A 176 15.04 -0.60 12.53
CA ASP A 176 14.82 0.07 11.23
C ASP A 176 14.88 1.61 11.29
N GLY A 177 14.92 2.18 12.48
CA GLY A 177 15.44 3.54 12.77
C GLY A 177 14.58 4.73 12.35
N ILE A 178 13.45 4.57 11.66
CA ILE A 178 12.64 5.72 11.23
C ILE A 178 11.15 5.39 11.35
N LYS A 179 10.45 6.01 12.30
CA LYS A 179 8.99 6.06 12.29
C LYS A 179 8.51 7.03 11.20
N PRO A 180 7.76 6.60 10.19
CA PRO A 180 7.18 7.52 9.22
C PRO A 180 6.18 8.51 9.82
N THR A 181 5.69 8.20 11.03
CA THR A 181 4.67 8.95 11.76
C THR A 181 5.24 9.85 12.85
N ASP A 182 6.58 9.95 12.98
CA ASP A 182 7.15 10.93 13.89
C ASP A 182 6.93 12.33 13.30
N THR A 183 5.73 12.86 13.56
CA THR A 183 5.32 14.21 13.23
C THR A 183 6.04 15.28 14.06
N ASP A 184 6.98 14.89 14.90
CA ASP A 184 7.95 15.80 15.49
C ASP A 184 8.99 16.25 14.45
N VAL A 185 8.48 16.80 13.34
CA VAL A 185 9.26 17.58 12.36
C VAL A 185 9.81 18.88 12.99
N ASN A 186 9.65 19.02 14.29
CA ASN A 186 10.20 20.15 15.06
C ASN A 186 11.57 19.87 15.65
N ASN A 187 12.26 18.82 15.23
CA ASN A 187 13.70 18.76 15.42
C ASN A 187 14.37 19.69 14.43
N GLY A 188 14.23 20.97 14.74
CA GLY A 188 15.06 21.99 14.14
C GLY A 188 16.51 21.53 14.18
N TRP A 189 17.15 21.61 13.05
CA TRP A 189 18.59 21.50 12.94
C TRP A 189 19.19 22.50 13.95
N TYR A 190 19.60 22.02 15.12
CA TYR A 190 20.41 22.80 16.02
C TYR A 190 21.80 22.88 15.40
N PHE A 191 22.03 23.93 14.65
CA PHE A 191 23.39 24.39 14.46
C PHE A 191 23.83 24.98 15.79
N SER A 192 24.75 24.31 16.49
CA SER A 192 25.42 24.91 17.62
C SER A 192 26.30 26.01 17.07
N ASP A 193 25.91 27.24 17.32
CA ASP A 193 26.82 28.40 17.20
C ASP A 193 27.86 28.27 18.32
N GLU A 194 28.94 27.54 18.07
CA GLU A 194 30.18 27.71 18.82
C GLU A 194 31.04 28.76 18.09
N ILE A 195 31.04 29.92 18.67
CA ILE A 195 32.08 30.97 18.44
C ILE A 195 33.19 30.79 19.46
#